data_b710bce8e182285f9cdf2f7b386b5e0e
#
_entry.id   b710bce8e182285f9cdf2f7b386b5e0e
#
_cell.length_a   1.000
_cell.length_b   1.000
_cell.length_c   1.000
_cell.angle_alpha   90.00
_cell.angle_beta   90.00
_cell.angle_gamma   90.00
#
_symmetry.space_group_name_H-M   'P 1'
#
loop_
_entity.id
_entity.type
_entity.pdbx_description
1 polymer ?
#
loop_
_entity_poly.entity_id
_entity_poly.type
_entity_poly.pdbx_seq_one_letter_code
_entity_poly.pdbx_strand_id
1 'polypeptide(L)'
;MIDHAAVGGEDDPDGTRILTVSDVLNSLDALKGEVGGHAAAVAELLAQQETAKAARHEARQELLRRLREEPHKFDFFMAVRLLENAHPGLPRVGTSLRLRDDPIRFSQMPSLSFAPAALASFTPADGDAPPTLTQRFFGLFGANGPLPLHMTEYARERARRMPSDRALVRFLDMFHHRLLSLLYRAWAEAQPAVSLDRPDNDPFSRWVGSLAGYGQGTLLGRDAVPDGARLAAAGILGRSVHGAEGLERILNDFFRVPVRVHQWQPHWMRLPEDAHSRIGLRNAPVGLGQNAVIGAKVWDCQTRFRIEIGPLTLEQYKRFLPGGESMRRLRDWVLNYVGYELSCEMHLVLEKDEVPPVKLGAAGALGWTSWLGTRPADEPAKDLVLGIT
;
A
#
# COMPACT_ATOMS: atom_id res chain seq x y z
N MET A 1 27.47 47.39 -42.40
CA MET A 1 27.28 48.47 -41.42
C MET A 1 25.79 48.67 -41.30
N ILE A 2 25.17 47.89 -40.40
CA ILE A 2 23.75 48.02 -40.07
C ILE A 2 23.69 48.02 -38.54
N ASP A 3 23.19 49.13 -38.01
CA ASP A 3 23.14 49.48 -36.59
C ASP A 3 22.26 48.53 -35.79
N HIS A 4 22.78 48.18 -34.60
CA HIS A 4 22.01 47.57 -33.55
C HIS A 4 21.16 48.63 -32.83
N ALA A 5 19.87 48.66 -33.10
CA ALA A 5 18.93 49.39 -32.27
C ALA A 5 18.52 48.50 -31.08
N ALA A 6 18.85 48.97 -29.85
CA ALA A 6 18.34 48.43 -28.62
C ALA A 6 16.84 48.70 -28.50
N VAL A 7 16.02 47.63 -28.44
CA VAL A 7 14.60 47.74 -28.09
C VAL A 7 14.49 47.59 -26.58
N GLY A 8 14.25 48.72 -25.91
CA GLY A 8 13.88 48.77 -24.53
C GLY A 8 12.47 48.24 -24.34
N GLY A 9 12.28 47.41 -23.31
CA GLY A 9 10.96 46.87 -22.95
C GLY A 9 10.03 47.98 -22.44
N GLU A 10 8.90 48.19 -23.12
CA GLU A 10 7.79 48.96 -22.60
C GLU A 10 6.91 48.06 -21.72
N ASP A 11 6.74 48.45 -20.48
CA ASP A 11 5.80 47.83 -19.57
C ASP A 11 4.36 48.27 -19.99
N ASP A 12 3.50 47.32 -20.29
CA ASP A 12 2.08 47.54 -20.56
C ASP A 12 1.34 47.83 -19.24
N PRO A 13 0.42 48.81 -19.16
CA PRO A 13 -0.25 49.23 -17.94
C PRO A 13 -1.16 48.20 -17.27
N ASP A 14 -1.40 47.06 -17.86
CA ASP A 14 -2.24 45.97 -17.35
C ASP A 14 -1.47 44.84 -16.64
N GLY A 15 -0.17 45.01 -16.36
CA GLY A 15 0.61 44.05 -15.56
C GLY A 15 0.86 42.69 -16.22
N THR A 16 0.56 42.54 -17.52
CA THR A 16 0.82 41.29 -18.23
C THR A 16 2.26 41.31 -18.77
N ARG A 17 3.13 40.55 -18.12
CA ARG A 17 4.53 40.41 -18.53
C ARG A 17 4.59 39.70 -19.87
N ILE A 18 4.99 40.42 -20.92
CA ILE A 18 5.21 39.81 -22.23
C ILE A 18 6.45 38.92 -22.13
N LEU A 19 6.25 37.61 -22.23
CA LEU A 19 7.33 36.62 -22.23
C LEU A 19 8.22 36.84 -23.45
N THR A 20 9.51 37.00 -23.21
CA THR A 20 10.49 37.11 -24.32
C THR A 20 10.73 35.72 -24.91
N VAL A 21 11.20 35.68 -26.16
CA VAL A 21 11.59 34.42 -26.85
C VAL A 21 12.63 33.66 -26.03
N SER A 22 13.48 34.37 -25.30
CA SER A 22 14.46 33.77 -24.36
C SER A 22 13.79 33.10 -23.17
N ASP A 23 12.72 33.66 -22.62
CA ASP A 23 11.98 33.07 -21.50
C ASP A 23 11.24 31.80 -21.94
N VAL A 24 10.72 31.80 -23.16
CA VAL A 24 10.06 30.61 -23.75
C VAL A 24 11.10 29.52 -24.06
N LEU A 25 12.27 29.86 -24.57
CA LEU A 25 13.35 28.88 -24.80
C LEU A 25 13.88 28.28 -23.50
N ASN A 26 14.08 29.07 -22.45
CA ASN A 26 14.49 28.59 -21.14
C ASN A 26 13.42 27.68 -20.50
N SER A 27 12.14 27.99 -20.70
CA SER A 27 11.03 27.15 -20.22
C SER A 27 10.97 25.82 -20.99
N LEU A 28 11.24 25.84 -22.29
CA LEU A 28 11.31 24.63 -23.13
C LEU A 28 12.49 23.73 -22.76
N ASP A 29 13.65 24.30 -22.43
CA ASP A 29 14.82 23.52 -22.01
C ASP A 29 14.63 22.94 -20.61
N ALA A 30 13.96 23.65 -19.70
CA ALA A 30 13.54 23.10 -18.39
C ALA A 30 12.56 21.92 -18.55
N LEU A 31 11.56 22.06 -19.44
CA LEU A 31 10.60 20.98 -19.77
C LEU A 31 11.28 19.77 -20.41
N LYS A 32 12.29 19.98 -21.27
CA LYS A 32 13.08 18.85 -21.82
C LYS A 32 13.89 18.13 -20.74
N GLY A 33 14.43 18.85 -19.75
CA GLY A 33 15.12 18.27 -18.61
C GLY A 33 14.19 17.42 -17.74
N GLU A 34 12.97 17.88 -17.46
CA GLU A 34 11.96 17.13 -16.73
C GLU A 34 11.49 15.88 -17.50
N VAL A 35 11.21 16.02 -18.80
CA VAL A 35 10.83 14.88 -19.66
C VAL A 35 11.96 13.84 -19.74
N GLY A 36 13.22 14.28 -19.82
CA GLY A 36 14.39 13.39 -19.78
C GLY A 36 14.50 12.63 -18.46
N GLY A 37 14.26 13.29 -17.33
CA GLY A 37 14.24 12.66 -16.01
C GLY A 37 13.11 11.63 -15.86
N HIS A 38 11.91 11.93 -16.36
CA HIS A 38 10.79 11.00 -16.37
C HIS A 38 11.05 9.79 -17.27
N ALA A 39 11.65 9.98 -18.44
CA ALA A 39 12.02 8.88 -19.34
C ALA A 39 13.06 7.96 -18.73
N ALA A 40 14.05 8.49 -18.03
CA ALA A 40 15.06 7.70 -17.31
C ALA A 40 14.43 6.89 -16.15
N ALA A 41 13.55 7.50 -15.36
CA ALA A 41 12.83 6.83 -14.29
C ALA A 41 11.90 5.71 -14.80
N VAL A 42 11.22 5.95 -15.92
CA VAL A 42 10.39 4.92 -16.60
C VAL A 42 11.27 3.77 -17.12
N ALA A 43 12.42 4.07 -17.72
CA ALA A 43 13.36 3.04 -18.20
C ALA A 43 13.91 2.20 -17.03
N GLU A 44 14.22 2.81 -15.90
CA GLU A 44 14.67 2.11 -14.70
C GLU A 44 13.55 1.20 -14.11
N LEU A 45 12.31 1.70 -14.05
CA LEU A 45 11.16 0.88 -13.63
C LEU A 45 10.91 -0.30 -14.57
N LEU A 46 11.05 -0.11 -15.88
CA LEU A 46 10.93 -1.19 -16.85
C LEU A 46 12.06 -2.22 -16.68
N ALA A 47 13.29 -1.79 -16.47
CA ALA A 47 14.43 -2.69 -16.19
C ALA A 47 14.22 -3.48 -14.89
N GLN A 48 13.71 -2.84 -13.83
CA GLN A 48 13.36 -3.52 -12.57
C GLN A 48 12.22 -4.54 -12.77
N GLN A 49 11.23 -4.23 -13.62
CA GLN A 49 10.15 -5.17 -13.96
C GLN A 49 10.66 -6.39 -14.73
N GLU A 50 11.58 -6.20 -15.68
CA GLU A 50 12.18 -7.30 -16.44
C GLU A 50 13.02 -8.20 -15.57
N THR A 51 13.84 -7.64 -14.67
CA THR A 51 14.63 -8.44 -13.71
C THR A 51 13.73 -9.21 -12.75
N ALA A 52 12.64 -8.60 -12.27
CA ALA A 52 11.64 -9.27 -11.43
C ALA A 52 10.90 -10.41 -12.16
N LYS A 53 10.60 -10.23 -13.46
CA LYS A 53 10.00 -11.30 -14.29
C LYS A 53 10.97 -12.46 -14.49
N ALA A 54 12.23 -12.18 -14.76
CA ALA A 54 13.27 -13.22 -14.91
C ALA A 54 13.44 -14.02 -13.62
N ALA A 55 13.54 -13.35 -12.46
CA ALA A 55 13.65 -14.00 -11.16
C ALA A 55 12.42 -14.88 -10.83
N ARG A 56 11.20 -14.41 -11.17
CA ARG A 56 9.98 -15.21 -11.02
C ARG A 56 9.97 -16.44 -11.93
N HIS A 57 10.49 -16.31 -13.14
CA HIS A 57 10.59 -17.42 -14.07
C HIS A 57 11.55 -18.51 -13.57
N GLU A 58 12.73 -18.14 -13.09
CA GLU A 58 13.68 -19.05 -12.46
C GLU A 58 13.10 -19.74 -11.22
N ALA A 59 12.50 -18.98 -10.31
CA ALA A 59 11.85 -19.52 -9.12
C ALA A 59 10.74 -20.53 -9.47
N ARG A 60 9.96 -20.26 -10.53
CA ARG A 60 8.95 -21.18 -11.05
C ARG A 60 9.58 -22.46 -11.57
N GLN A 61 10.63 -22.37 -12.38
CA GLN A 61 11.32 -23.56 -12.92
C GLN A 61 11.90 -24.41 -11.80
N GLU A 62 12.55 -23.81 -10.82
CA GLU A 62 13.12 -24.51 -9.67
C GLU A 62 12.02 -25.19 -8.84
N LEU A 63 10.88 -24.53 -8.61
CA LEU A 63 9.74 -25.13 -7.94
C LEU A 63 9.25 -26.37 -8.68
N LEU A 64 9.04 -26.29 -9.99
CA LEU A 64 8.55 -27.41 -10.81
C LEU A 64 9.56 -28.56 -10.82
N ARG A 65 10.85 -28.26 -10.86
CA ARG A 65 11.93 -29.25 -10.74
C ARG A 65 11.87 -29.99 -9.40
N ARG A 66 11.82 -29.25 -8.30
CA ARG A 66 11.76 -29.82 -6.94
C ARG A 66 10.49 -30.64 -6.71
N LEU A 67 9.34 -30.17 -7.19
CA LEU A 67 8.09 -30.92 -7.11
C LEU A 67 8.14 -32.23 -7.89
N ARG A 68 8.88 -32.28 -9.01
CA ARG A 68 9.06 -33.50 -9.81
C ARG A 68 9.99 -34.49 -9.14
N GLU A 69 11.11 -34.01 -8.56
CA GLU A 69 12.15 -34.84 -7.96
C GLU A 69 11.77 -35.32 -6.56
N GLU A 70 11.19 -34.45 -5.75
CA GLU A 70 10.91 -34.70 -4.32
C GLU A 70 9.48 -34.29 -3.90
N PRO A 71 8.43 -34.80 -4.55
CA PRO A 71 7.04 -34.40 -4.24
C PRO A 71 6.67 -34.67 -2.78
N HIS A 72 7.24 -35.70 -2.16
CA HIS A 72 6.97 -36.13 -0.81
C HIS A 72 7.42 -35.11 0.27
N LYS A 73 8.27 -34.15 -0.07
CA LYS A 73 8.71 -33.09 0.84
C LYS A 73 7.74 -31.92 0.92
N PHE A 74 6.75 -31.86 0.04
CA PHE A 74 5.78 -30.78 0.00
C PHE A 74 4.48 -31.16 0.68
N ASP A 75 3.95 -30.23 1.47
CA ASP A 75 2.54 -30.29 1.86
C ASP A 75 1.63 -29.97 0.67
N PHE A 76 0.44 -30.58 0.65
CA PHE A 76 -0.50 -30.40 -0.46
C PHE A 76 -0.93 -28.94 -0.64
N PHE A 77 -1.36 -28.28 0.44
CA PHE A 77 -1.88 -26.91 0.36
C PHE A 77 -0.80 -25.93 -0.06
N MET A 78 0.41 -26.09 0.49
CA MET A 78 1.54 -25.26 0.12
C MET A 78 1.96 -25.49 -1.34
N ALA A 79 2.01 -26.72 -1.82
CA ALA A 79 2.36 -27.04 -3.21
C ALA A 79 1.36 -26.40 -4.18
N VAL A 80 0.05 -26.50 -3.89
CA VAL A 80 -1.01 -25.91 -4.72
C VAL A 80 -0.92 -24.39 -4.72
N ARG A 81 -0.70 -23.75 -3.56
CA ARG A 81 -0.48 -22.32 -3.44
C ARG A 81 0.70 -21.82 -4.30
N LEU A 82 1.84 -22.50 -4.21
CA LEU A 82 3.02 -22.15 -5.00
C LEU A 82 2.78 -22.31 -6.51
N LEU A 83 2.10 -23.37 -6.91
CA LEU A 83 1.73 -23.60 -8.31
C LEU A 83 0.68 -22.58 -8.82
N GLU A 84 -0.28 -22.20 -7.99
CA GLU A 84 -1.23 -21.12 -8.28
C GLU A 84 -0.52 -19.79 -8.52
N ASN A 85 0.45 -19.45 -7.65
CA ASN A 85 1.24 -18.22 -7.75
C ASN A 85 2.21 -18.23 -8.93
N ALA A 86 2.65 -19.42 -9.35
CA ALA A 86 3.45 -19.58 -10.58
C ALA A 86 2.65 -19.29 -11.87
N HIS A 87 1.30 -19.23 -11.80
CA HIS A 87 0.42 -18.98 -12.93
C HIS A 87 -0.54 -17.80 -12.65
N PRO A 88 -0.06 -16.58 -12.48
CA PRO A 88 -0.88 -15.43 -12.06
C PRO A 88 -1.98 -15.05 -13.07
N GLY A 89 -1.79 -15.36 -14.36
CA GLY A 89 -2.77 -15.09 -15.43
C GLY A 89 -3.94 -16.09 -15.50
N LEU A 90 -3.88 -17.20 -14.75
CA LEU A 90 -4.96 -18.17 -14.71
C LEU A 90 -5.89 -17.94 -13.51
N PRO A 91 -7.15 -18.38 -13.56
CA PRO A 91 -8.07 -18.32 -12.43
C PRO A 91 -7.48 -19.00 -11.18
N ARG A 92 -7.93 -18.59 -10.00
CA ARG A 92 -7.61 -19.31 -8.75
C ARG A 92 -8.16 -20.74 -8.81
N VAL A 93 -7.43 -21.67 -8.21
CA VAL A 93 -7.85 -23.07 -8.13
C VAL A 93 -9.26 -23.19 -7.54
N GLY A 94 -10.13 -23.91 -8.25
CA GLY A 94 -11.53 -24.12 -7.86
C GLY A 94 -12.49 -23.00 -8.23
N THR A 95 -12.02 -21.93 -8.89
CA THR A 95 -12.89 -20.84 -9.38
C THR A 95 -13.12 -20.87 -10.87
N SER A 96 -12.37 -21.66 -11.62
CA SER A 96 -12.51 -21.80 -13.06
C SER A 96 -13.86 -22.42 -13.45
N LEU A 97 -14.44 -21.94 -14.55
CA LEU A 97 -15.68 -22.50 -15.12
C LEU A 97 -15.40 -23.71 -16.02
N ARG A 98 -14.19 -23.80 -16.55
CA ARG A 98 -13.81 -24.87 -17.49
C ARG A 98 -12.54 -25.54 -16.97
N LEU A 99 -12.53 -26.87 -17.07
CA LEU A 99 -11.37 -27.66 -16.65
C LEU A 99 -10.05 -27.26 -17.33
N ARG A 100 -10.07 -26.82 -18.57
CA ARG A 100 -8.88 -26.36 -19.30
C ARG A 100 -8.27 -25.09 -18.76
N ASP A 101 -9.04 -24.28 -18.04
CA ASP A 101 -8.61 -23.00 -17.50
C ASP A 101 -7.96 -23.17 -16.10
N ASP A 102 -7.99 -24.39 -15.54
CA ASP A 102 -7.35 -24.70 -14.27
C ASP A 102 -5.82 -24.76 -14.41
N PRO A 103 -5.07 -24.15 -13.51
CA PRO A 103 -3.61 -24.17 -13.55
C PRO A 103 -3.01 -25.54 -13.29
N ILE A 104 -3.75 -26.45 -12.66
CA ILE A 104 -3.31 -27.78 -12.20
C ILE A 104 -4.45 -28.78 -12.34
N ARG A 105 -4.10 -30.02 -12.64
CA ARG A 105 -4.98 -31.19 -12.50
C ARG A 105 -4.65 -31.96 -11.24
N PHE A 106 -5.68 -32.39 -10.53
CA PHE A 106 -5.54 -33.27 -9.38
C PHE A 106 -5.92 -34.69 -9.73
N SER A 107 -5.14 -35.63 -9.25
CA SER A 107 -5.36 -37.08 -9.41
C SER A 107 -5.13 -37.80 -8.09
N GLN A 108 -5.78 -38.93 -7.88
CA GLN A 108 -5.52 -39.82 -6.76
C GLN A 108 -4.76 -41.06 -7.21
N MET A 109 -3.68 -41.40 -6.48
CA MET A 109 -2.97 -42.65 -6.71
C MET A 109 -3.77 -43.81 -6.08
N PRO A 110 -4.24 -44.81 -6.87
CA PRO A 110 -4.88 -46.00 -6.30
C PRO A 110 -3.83 -46.82 -5.54
N SER A 111 -3.90 -46.86 -4.22
CA SER A 111 -2.96 -47.60 -3.37
C SER A 111 -3.66 -48.07 -2.11
N LEU A 112 -3.28 -49.30 -1.66
CA LEU A 112 -3.73 -49.86 -0.37
C LEU A 112 -2.61 -49.78 0.68
N SER A 113 -1.41 -49.30 0.31
CA SER A 113 -0.31 -49.13 1.24
C SER A 113 -0.51 -47.87 2.10
N PHE A 114 0.03 -47.89 3.30
CA PHE A 114 0.07 -46.70 4.14
C PHE A 114 0.83 -45.57 3.43
N ALA A 115 0.23 -44.39 3.37
CA ALA A 115 0.80 -43.28 2.63
C ALA A 115 1.92 -42.61 3.45
N PRO A 116 3.18 -42.62 3.00
CA PRO A 116 4.28 -41.98 3.72
C PRO A 116 4.27 -40.44 3.61
N ALA A 117 3.58 -39.92 2.59
CA ALA A 117 3.44 -38.50 2.32
C ALA A 117 2.13 -38.19 1.60
N ALA A 118 1.66 -36.95 1.71
CA ALA A 118 0.43 -36.51 1.07
C ALA A 118 0.52 -36.53 -0.46
N LEU A 119 1.64 -36.12 -1.03
CA LEU A 119 1.90 -36.09 -2.47
C LEU A 119 2.59 -37.36 -2.94
N ALA A 120 2.14 -37.88 -4.07
CA ALA A 120 2.70 -39.09 -4.70
C ALA A 120 3.67 -38.74 -5.84
N SER A 121 3.22 -37.89 -6.76
CA SER A 121 4.02 -37.48 -7.93
C SER A 121 3.49 -36.18 -8.51
N PHE A 122 4.36 -35.51 -9.24
CA PHE A 122 4.04 -34.35 -10.07
C PHE A 122 4.44 -34.67 -11.52
N THR A 123 3.49 -34.52 -12.43
CA THR A 123 3.72 -34.67 -13.88
C THR A 123 3.65 -33.27 -14.49
N PRO A 124 4.71 -32.77 -15.14
CA PRO A 124 4.67 -31.48 -15.79
C PRO A 124 3.64 -31.43 -16.92
N ALA A 125 3.33 -30.22 -17.38
CA ALA A 125 2.47 -30.00 -18.54
C ALA A 125 3.04 -30.71 -19.77
N ASP A 126 2.16 -31.33 -20.57
CA ASP A 126 2.50 -32.00 -21.83
C ASP A 126 1.57 -31.46 -22.91
N GLY A 127 2.12 -30.70 -23.86
CA GLY A 127 1.34 -30.01 -24.88
C GLY A 127 0.29 -29.09 -24.27
N ASP A 128 -0.97 -29.33 -24.61
CA ASP A 128 -2.12 -28.54 -24.15
C ASP A 128 -2.69 -29.02 -22.79
N ALA A 129 -2.12 -30.11 -22.23
CA ALA A 129 -2.56 -30.66 -20.96
C ALA A 129 -1.89 -29.94 -19.78
N PRO A 130 -2.66 -29.42 -18.79
CA PRO A 130 -2.08 -28.81 -17.61
C PRO A 130 -1.31 -29.81 -16.74
N PRO A 131 -0.37 -29.34 -15.91
CA PRO A 131 0.40 -30.21 -15.03
C PRO A 131 -0.52 -30.96 -14.06
N THR A 132 -0.15 -32.20 -13.74
CA THR A 132 -0.97 -33.07 -12.88
C THR A 132 -0.26 -33.33 -11.56
N LEU A 133 -0.92 -33.01 -10.45
CA LEU A 133 -0.49 -33.30 -9.09
C LEU A 133 -1.26 -34.53 -8.55
N THR A 134 -0.54 -35.62 -8.32
CA THR A 134 -1.12 -36.87 -7.80
C THR A 134 -0.89 -36.93 -6.29
N GLN A 135 -1.96 -37.19 -5.55
CA GLN A 135 -1.96 -37.26 -4.10
C GLN A 135 -2.46 -38.63 -3.59
N ARG A 136 -2.38 -38.89 -2.26
CA ARG A 136 -2.72 -40.16 -1.63
C ARG A 136 -3.70 -40.05 -0.48
N PHE A 137 -3.94 -38.86 0.04
CA PHE A 137 -4.63 -38.66 1.32
C PHE A 137 -6.16 -38.48 1.17
N PHE A 138 -6.65 -38.14 -0.02
CA PHE A 138 -8.04 -37.78 -0.23
C PHE A 138 -8.57 -38.37 -1.54
N GLY A 139 -9.79 -38.88 -1.52
CA GLY A 139 -10.49 -39.36 -2.70
C GLY A 139 -11.24 -40.69 -2.51
N LEU A 140 -11.60 -41.34 -3.61
CA LEU A 140 -12.47 -42.49 -3.63
C LEU A 140 -11.72 -43.81 -3.42
N PHE A 141 -10.44 -43.87 -3.75
CA PHE A 141 -9.59 -45.05 -3.63
C PHE A 141 -8.89 -45.12 -2.26
N GLY A 142 -8.41 -46.31 -1.93
CA GLY A 142 -7.58 -46.58 -0.76
C GLY A 142 -8.31 -47.24 0.40
N ALA A 143 -7.56 -47.58 1.45
CA ALA A 143 -8.08 -48.27 2.61
C ALA A 143 -9.13 -47.44 3.38
N ASN A 144 -9.02 -46.12 3.33
CA ASN A 144 -9.95 -45.17 3.97
C ASN A 144 -10.93 -44.53 2.96
N GLY A 145 -10.90 -44.96 1.70
CA GLY A 145 -11.82 -44.46 0.67
C GLY A 145 -13.22 -45.06 0.79
N PRO A 146 -14.25 -44.37 0.26
CA PRO A 146 -15.63 -44.87 0.29
C PRO A 146 -15.87 -46.03 -0.67
N LEU A 147 -15.00 -46.26 -1.67
CA LEU A 147 -15.15 -47.39 -2.57
C LEU A 147 -14.67 -48.69 -1.93
N PRO A 148 -15.33 -49.83 -2.24
CA PRO A 148 -14.88 -51.15 -1.80
C PRO A 148 -13.42 -51.40 -2.19
N LEU A 149 -12.65 -52.10 -1.32
CA LEU A 149 -11.22 -52.35 -1.51
C LEU A 149 -10.90 -53.04 -2.86
N HIS A 150 -11.72 -53.97 -3.28
CA HIS A 150 -11.52 -54.67 -4.56
C HIS A 150 -11.54 -53.74 -5.78
N MET A 151 -12.24 -52.61 -5.70
CA MET A 151 -12.22 -51.60 -6.76
C MET A 151 -10.85 -50.87 -6.82
N THR A 152 -10.27 -50.58 -5.66
CA THR A 152 -8.91 -50.02 -5.58
C THR A 152 -7.87 -51.01 -6.09
N GLU A 153 -8.01 -52.30 -5.72
CA GLU A 153 -7.13 -53.37 -6.21
C GLU A 153 -7.23 -53.51 -7.73
N TYR A 154 -8.44 -53.53 -8.26
CA TYR A 154 -8.71 -53.61 -9.70
C TYR A 154 -8.05 -52.42 -10.44
N ALA A 155 -8.28 -51.18 -9.95
CA ALA A 155 -7.73 -50.00 -10.58
C ALA A 155 -6.19 -50.02 -10.55
N ARG A 156 -5.60 -50.44 -9.42
CA ARG A 156 -4.13 -50.54 -9.24
C ARG A 156 -3.54 -51.62 -10.16
N GLU A 157 -4.15 -52.81 -10.20
CA GLU A 157 -3.64 -53.91 -10.99
C GLU A 157 -3.76 -53.62 -12.49
N ARG A 158 -4.87 -53.02 -12.93
CA ARG A 158 -5.08 -52.62 -14.32
C ARG A 158 -4.05 -51.58 -14.77
N ALA A 159 -3.83 -50.52 -13.95
CA ALA A 159 -2.80 -49.50 -14.22
C ALA A 159 -1.38 -50.06 -14.23
N ARG A 160 -1.12 -51.17 -13.49
CA ARG A 160 0.19 -51.83 -13.45
C ARG A 160 0.41 -52.76 -14.66
N ARG A 161 -0.62 -53.52 -15.04
CA ARG A 161 -0.51 -54.47 -16.19
C ARG A 161 -0.54 -53.73 -17.53
N MET A 162 -1.36 -52.73 -17.66
CA MET A 162 -1.50 -51.91 -18.86
C MET A 162 -1.40 -50.44 -18.51
N PRO A 163 -0.18 -49.85 -18.52
CA PRO A 163 0.03 -48.42 -18.16
C PRO A 163 -0.79 -47.45 -19.02
N SER A 164 -1.17 -47.83 -20.24
CA SER A 164 -2.04 -47.06 -21.13
C SER A 164 -3.52 -47.08 -20.72
N ASP A 165 -3.97 -48.14 -20.01
CA ASP A 165 -5.35 -48.31 -19.60
C ASP A 165 -5.62 -47.79 -18.19
N ARG A 166 -5.74 -46.49 -18.11
CA ARG A 166 -6.11 -45.77 -16.88
C ARG A 166 -7.53 -45.19 -16.95
N ALA A 167 -8.39 -45.74 -17.79
CA ALA A 167 -9.73 -45.19 -18.05
C ALA A 167 -10.55 -45.00 -16.77
N LEU A 168 -10.59 -46.01 -15.88
CA LEU A 168 -11.30 -45.92 -14.60
C LEU A 168 -10.71 -44.86 -13.68
N VAL A 169 -9.39 -44.81 -13.57
CA VAL A 169 -8.71 -43.82 -12.73
C VAL A 169 -8.98 -42.41 -13.25
N ARG A 170 -8.84 -42.18 -14.56
CA ARG A 170 -9.10 -40.85 -15.19
C ARG A 170 -10.58 -40.46 -15.09
N PHE A 171 -11.49 -41.40 -15.17
CA PHE A 171 -12.91 -41.12 -14.94
C PHE A 171 -13.16 -40.62 -13.50
N LEU A 172 -12.60 -41.30 -12.50
CA LEU A 172 -12.73 -40.88 -11.11
C LEU A 172 -11.92 -39.60 -10.80
N ASP A 173 -10.85 -39.36 -11.52
CA ASP A 173 -10.04 -38.11 -11.36
C ASP A 173 -10.83 -36.87 -11.77
N MET A 174 -11.87 -36.93 -12.56
CA MET A 174 -12.76 -35.79 -12.80
C MET A 174 -13.45 -35.35 -11.50
N PHE A 175 -13.84 -36.29 -10.66
CA PHE A 175 -14.44 -36.03 -9.36
C PHE A 175 -13.35 -35.59 -8.33
N HIS A 176 -12.25 -36.33 -8.30
CA HIS A 176 -11.10 -35.97 -7.41
C HIS A 176 -10.63 -34.57 -7.66
N HIS A 177 -10.48 -34.17 -8.92
CA HIS A 177 -10.05 -32.82 -9.26
C HIS A 177 -10.99 -31.76 -8.69
N ARG A 178 -12.31 -31.94 -8.89
CA ARG A 178 -13.29 -30.96 -8.38
C ARG A 178 -13.34 -30.92 -6.85
N LEU A 179 -13.35 -32.07 -6.21
CA LEU A 179 -13.40 -32.18 -4.75
C LEU A 179 -12.13 -31.59 -4.10
N LEU A 180 -10.94 -31.90 -4.63
CA LEU A 180 -9.67 -31.36 -4.14
C LEU A 180 -9.54 -29.86 -4.39
N SER A 181 -10.03 -29.37 -5.52
CA SER A 181 -10.07 -27.94 -5.81
C SER A 181 -10.95 -27.19 -4.81
N LEU A 182 -12.10 -27.76 -4.44
CA LEU A 182 -12.99 -27.18 -3.43
C LEU A 182 -12.39 -27.28 -2.02
N LEU A 183 -11.71 -28.36 -1.70
CA LEU A 183 -11.00 -28.51 -0.43
C LEU A 183 -9.89 -27.48 -0.29
N TYR A 184 -9.08 -27.31 -1.34
CA TYR A 184 -8.05 -26.27 -1.37
C TYR A 184 -8.66 -24.87 -1.21
N ARG A 185 -9.73 -24.59 -1.94
CA ARG A 185 -10.41 -23.30 -1.87
C ARG A 185 -10.96 -23.00 -0.47
N ALA A 186 -11.59 -23.99 0.19
CA ALA A 186 -12.08 -23.85 1.55
C ALA A 186 -10.96 -23.52 2.54
N TRP A 187 -9.79 -24.16 2.38
CA TRP A 187 -8.61 -23.83 3.16
C TRP A 187 -8.06 -22.44 2.81
N ALA A 188 -7.93 -22.11 1.53
CA ALA A 188 -7.35 -20.87 1.03
C ALA A 188 -8.13 -19.62 1.47
N GLU A 189 -9.46 -19.70 1.48
CA GLU A 189 -10.36 -18.61 1.92
C GLU A 189 -10.13 -18.24 3.40
N ALA A 190 -9.69 -19.19 4.22
CA ALA A 190 -9.38 -18.95 5.63
C ALA A 190 -7.96 -18.42 5.87
N GLN A 191 -7.11 -18.32 4.82
CA GLN A 191 -5.71 -17.93 4.94
C GLN A 191 -5.45 -16.51 4.43
N PRO A 192 -5.19 -15.52 5.31
CA PRO A 192 -4.88 -14.15 4.88
C PRO A 192 -3.70 -14.05 3.92
N ALA A 193 -2.66 -14.88 4.15
CA ALA A 193 -1.47 -14.89 3.31
C ALA A 193 -1.76 -15.35 1.86
N VAL A 194 -2.70 -16.28 1.67
CA VAL A 194 -3.12 -16.72 0.33
C VAL A 194 -3.95 -15.65 -0.37
N SER A 195 -4.79 -14.94 0.37
CA SER A 195 -5.54 -13.79 -0.15
C SER A 195 -4.59 -12.71 -0.67
N LEU A 196 -3.55 -12.38 0.10
CA LEU A 196 -2.56 -11.35 -0.24
C LEU A 196 -1.67 -11.71 -1.45
N ASP A 197 -1.52 -13.01 -1.79
CA ASP A 197 -0.76 -13.43 -2.97
C ASP A 197 -1.31 -12.83 -4.29
N ARG A 198 -2.59 -12.43 -4.31
CA ARG A 198 -3.24 -11.72 -5.43
C ARG A 198 -3.96 -10.46 -4.93
N PRO A 199 -3.25 -9.34 -4.80
CA PRO A 199 -3.77 -8.10 -4.23
C PRO A 199 -5.03 -7.56 -4.94
N ASP A 200 -5.13 -7.75 -6.27
CA ASP A 200 -6.29 -7.31 -7.07
C ASP A 200 -7.59 -8.06 -6.71
N ASN A 201 -7.48 -9.24 -6.11
CA ASN A 201 -8.59 -10.06 -5.65
C ASN A 201 -8.32 -10.61 -4.25
N ASP A 202 -8.20 -9.70 -3.29
CA ASP A 202 -7.97 -9.99 -1.88
C ASP A 202 -9.24 -9.74 -1.05
N PRO A 203 -10.07 -10.78 -0.81
CA PRO A 203 -11.28 -10.64 0.00
C PRO A 203 -10.97 -10.34 1.47
N PHE A 204 -9.86 -10.84 2.02
CA PHE A 204 -9.51 -10.63 3.42
C PHE A 204 -9.22 -9.16 3.71
N SER A 205 -8.39 -8.50 2.90
CA SER A 205 -8.12 -7.06 3.02
C SER A 205 -9.39 -6.23 2.88
N ARG A 206 -10.33 -6.66 2.01
CA ARG A 206 -11.64 -6.00 1.86
C ARG A 206 -12.50 -6.16 3.11
N TRP A 207 -12.52 -7.33 3.75
CA TRP A 207 -13.27 -7.53 5.00
C TRP A 207 -12.72 -6.69 6.13
N VAL A 208 -11.39 -6.71 6.33
CA VAL A 208 -10.73 -5.87 7.35
C VAL A 208 -10.93 -4.39 7.04
N GLY A 209 -10.77 -3.98 5.77
CA GLY A 209 -11.03 -2.61 5.32
C GLY A 209 -12.46 -2.16 5.57
N SER A 210 -13.45 -3.06 5.41
CA SER A 210 -14.86 -2.76 5.68
C SER A 210 -15.11 -2.42 7.16
N LEU A 211 -14.41 -3.05 8.09
CA LEU A 211 -14.49 -2.73 9.52
C LEU A 211 -14.00 -1.32 9.83
N ALA A 212 -13.05 -0.81 9.05
CA ALA A 212 -12.49 0.53 9.17
C ALA A 212 -13.12 1.55 8.19
N GLY A 213 -14.19 1.18 7.47
CA GLY A 213 -14.85 2.06 6.50
C GLY A 213 -14.21 2.10 5.10
N TYR A 214 -13.18 1.31 4.82
CA TYR A 214 -12.43 1.28 3.54
C TYR A 214 -12.75 0.05 2.67
N GLY A 215 -13.88 -0.59 2.85
CA GLY A 215 -14.24 -1.83 2.11
C GLY A 215 -14.63 -1.63 0.65
N GLN A 216 -14.84 -0.38 0.20
CA GLN A 216 -15.22 -0.08 -1.18
C GLN A 216 -13.98 0.18 -2.04
N GLY A 217 -13.93 -0.40 -3.23
CA GLY A 217 -12.82 -0.24 -4.16
C GLY A 217 -12.54 1.22 -4.58
N THR A 218 -13.55 2.09 -4.58
CA THR A 218 -13.42 3.53 -4.87
C THR A 218 -12.64 4.32 -3.82
N LEU A 219 -12.46 3.74 -2.63
CA LEU A 219 -11.70 4.35 -1.53
C LEU A 219 -10.24 3.91 -1.50
N LEU A 220 -9.87 2.93 -2.32
CA LEU A 220 -8.48 2.42 -2.42
C LEU A 220 -7.65 3.34 -3.31
N GLY A 221 -6.38 3.55 -2.95
CA GLY A 221 -5.44 4.38 -3.69
C GLY A 221 -5.83 5.86 -3.80
N ARG A 222 -6.68 6.36 -2.89
CA ARG A 222 -7.26 7.71 -2.98
C ARG A 222 -6.31 8.82 -2.57
N ASP A 223 -5.35 8.54 -1.70
CA ASP A 223 -4.43 9.50 -1.12
C ASP A 223 -2.99 8.95 -1.03
N ALA A 224 -2.08 9.69 -0.40
CA ALA A 224 -0.68 9.30 -0.27
C ALA A 224 -0.43 8.20 0.79
N VAL A 225 -1.43 7.82 1.58
CA VAL A 225 -1.32 6.75 2.57
C VAL A 225 -1.53 5.40 1.89
N PRO A 226 -0.57 4.46 1.93
CA PRO A 226 -0.77 3.13 1.37
C PRO A 226 -1.93 2.39 2.05
N ASP A 227 -2.78 1.73 1.26
CA ASP A 227 -3.93 1.00 1.80
C ASP A 227 -3.56 -0.08 2.82
N GLY A 228 -2.41 -0.76 2.61
CA GLY A 228 -1.87 -1.72 3.57
C GLY A 228 -1.57 -1.12 4.95
N ALA A 229 -1.15 0.15 5.00
CA ALA A 229 -0.93 0.85 6.27
C ALA A 229 -2.26 1.15 7.00
N ARG A 230 -3.32 1.50 6.25
CA ARG A 230 -4.67 1.65 6.82
C ARG A 230 -5.20 0.34 7.37
N LEU A 231 -4.98 -0.77 6.66
CA LEU A 231 -5.38 -2.09 7.13
C LEU A 231 -4.65 -2.48 8.42
N ALA A 232 -3.37 -2.15 8.54
CA ALA A 232 -2.60 -2.36 9.77
C ALA A 232 -3.16 -1.55 10.95
N ALA A 233 -3.70 -0.35 10.68
CA ALA A 233 -4.32 0.53 11.67
C ALA A 233 -5.84 0.31 11.83
N ALA A 234 -6.44 -0.68 11.15
CA ALA A 234 -7.90 -0.88 11.09
C ALA A 234 -8.56 -1.00 12.48
N GLY A 235 -7.87 -1.61 13.45
CA GLY A 235 -8.36 -1.72 14.83
C GLY A 235 -8.46 -0.39 15.57
N ILE A 236 -7.73 0.64 15.14
CA ILE A 236 -7.81 2.01 15.68
C ILE A 236 -8.81 2.83 14.86
N LEU A 237 -8.74 2.75 13.52
CA LEU A 237 -9.62 3.47 12.61
C LEU A 237 -11.08 3.05 12.70
N GLY A 238 -11.36 1.78 13.03
CA GLY A 238 -12.71 1.25 13.19
C GLY A 238 -13.41 1.65 14.50
N ARG A 239 -12.75 2.38 15.40
CA ARG A 239 -13.37 2.87 16.64
C ARG A 239 -14.26 4.07 16.35
N SER A 240 -15.34 4.19 17.10
CA SER A 240 -16.24 5.35 17.01
C SER A 240 -15.64 6.62 17.63
N VAL A 241 -14.67 6.49 18.54
CA VAL A 241 -14.00 7.61 19.22
C VAL A 241 -12.54 7.67 18.75
N HIS A 242 -12.19 8.77 18.12
CA HIS A 242 -10.85 9.06 17.63
C HIS A 242 -10.13 9.99 18.63
N GLY A 243 -9.37 9.38 19.56
CA GLY A 243 -8.60 10.11 20.56
C GLY A 243 -7.15 10.41 20.13
N ALA A 244 -6.49 11.33 20.83
CA ALA A 244 -5.10 11.73 20.55
C ALA A 244 -4.12 10.54 20.60
N GLU A 245 -4.27 9.64 21.58
CA GLU A 245 -3.43 8.43 21.72
C GLU A 245 -3.50 7.52 20.49
N GLY A 246 -4.69 7.37 19.88
CA GLY A 246 -4.84 6.59 18.66
C GLY A 246 -4.08 7.19 17.49
N LEU A 247 -4.11 8.52 17.34
CA LEU A 247 -3.35 9.23 16.30
C LEU A 247 -1.83 9.10 16.55
N GLU A 248 -1.38 9.31 17.79
CA GLU A 248 0.03 9.12 18.16
C GLU A 248 0.52 7.73 17.77
N ARG A 249 -0.24 6.70 18.11
CA ARG A 249 0.13 5.32 17.83
C ARG A 249 0.22 5.04 16.32
N ILE A 250 -0.76 5.48 15.55
CA ILE A 250 -0.74 5.33 14.08
C ILE A 250 0.49 6.00 13.49
N LEU A 251 0.76 7.25 13.88
CA LEU A 251 1.87 8.02 13.33
C LEU A 251 3.24 7.48 13.76
N ASN A 252 3.39 7.06 15.04
CA ASN A 252 4.60 6.40 15.52
C ASN A 252 4.89 5.10 14.75
N ASP A 253 3.88 4.27 14.56
CA ASP A 253 4.01 2.99 13.88
C ASP A 253 4.32 3.17 12.38
N PHE A 254 3.71 4.19 11.75
CA PHE A 254 3.88 4.44 10.32
C PHE A 254 5.21 5.11 9.97
N PHE A 255 5.56 6.20 10.67
CA PHE A 255 6.78 6.96 10.36
C PHE A 255 8.03 6.41 11.05
N ARG A 256 7.87 5.56 12.07
CA ARG A 256 8.97 5.02 12.88
C ARG A 256 9.81 6.11 13.56
N VAL A 257 9.17 7.20 13.94
CA VAL A 257 9.77 8.33 14.67
C VAL A 257 8.90 8.68 15.86
N PRO A 258 9.45 9.25 16.93
CA PRO A 258 8.64 9.66 18.07
C PRO A 258 7.66 10.76 17.68
N VAL A 259 6.37 10.53 17.96
CA VAL A 259 5.29 11.51 17.71
C VAL A 259 4.49 11.69 18.99
N ARG A 260 4.15 12.93 19.31
CA ARG A 260 3.24 13.30 20.40
C ARG A 260 2.17 14.25 19.92
N VAL A 261 0.96 14.11 20.42
CA VAL A 261 -0.18 14.97 20.08
C VAL A 261 -0.54 15.83 21.29
N HIS A 262 -0.31 17.11 21.17
CA HIS A 262 -0.68 18.10 22.18
C HIS A 262 -2.06 18.67 21.85
N GLN A 263 -3.03 18.36 22.68
CA GLN A 263 -4.40 18.83 22.55
C GLN A 263 -4.53 20.30 23.06
N TRP A 264 -5.64 20.94 22.73
CA TRP A 264 -6.04 22.25 23.27
C TRP A 264 -5.00 23.35 23.04
N GLN A 265 -4.51 23.48 21.79
CA GLN A 265 -3.52 24.50 21.45
C GLN A 265 -4.17 25.87 21.30
N PRO A 266 -3.84 26.84 22.15
CA PRO A 266 -4.43 28.15 22.11
C PRO A 266 -4.03 28.93 20.85
N HIS A 267 -5.00 29.61 20.24
CA HIS A 267 -4.77 30.46 19.07
C HIS A 267 -5.83 31.53 18.90
N TRP A 268 -5.51 32.51 18.08
CA TRP A 268 -6.45 33.56 17.69
C TRP A 268 -7.27 33.11 16.47
N MET A 269 -8.53 32.71 16.68
CA MET A 269 -9.46 32.40 15.62
C MET A 269 -10.07 33.69 15.05
N ARG A 270 -10.09 33.83 13.72
CA ARG A 270 -10.75 34.95 13.05
C ARG A 270 -12.26 34.70 13.04
N LEU A 271 -13.01 35.71 13.44
CA LEU A 271 -14.45 35.70 13.31
C LEU A 271 -14.85 35.99 11.85
N PRO A 272 -15.91 35.32 11.32
CA PRO A 272 -16.51 35.71 10.06
C PRO A 272 -17.08 37.11 10.13
N GLU A 273 -17.21 37.80 8.99
CA GLU A 273 -17.60 39.23 8.95
C GLU A 273 -18.99 39.52 9.53
N ASP A 274 -19.90 38.56 9.41
CA ASP A 274 -21.27 38.63 9.95
C ASP A 274 -21.31 38.49 11.49
N ALA A 275 -20.28 37.91 12.09
CA ALA A 275 -20.13 37.77 13.54
C ALA A 275 -19.42 38.96 14.19
N HIS A 276 -18.94 39.95 13.42
CA HIS A 276 -18.33 41.15 13.97
C HIS A 276 -19.36 42.07 14.61
N SER A 277 -19.11 42.48 15.85
CA SER A 277 -19.90 43.50 16.52
C SER A 277 -19.71 44.86 15.87
N ARG A 278 -20.78 45.44 15.31
CA ARG A 278 -20.78 46.76 14.66
C ARG A 278 -21.80 47.68 15.34
N ILE A 279 -21.33 48.78 15.90
CA ILE A 279 -22.21 49.79 16.56
C ILE A 279 -23.08 50.44 15.50
N GLY A 280 -24.41 50.55 15.78
CA GLY A 280 -25.35 51.19 14.90
C GLY A 280 -26.06 50.31 13.87
N LEU A 281 -25.72 49.03 13.79
CA LEU A 281 -26.43 48.07 12.94
C LEU A 281 -27.47 47.28 13.75
N ARG A 282 -28.74 47.27 13.30
CA ARG A 282 -29.87 46.61 14.00
C ARG A 282 -29.72 45.08 14.14
N ASN A 283 -29.00 44.43 13.23
CA ASN A 283 -28.84 42.98 13.19
C ASN A 283 -27.42 42.49 13.54
N ALA A 284 -26.53 43.37 14.07
CA ALA A 284 -25.21 42.93 14.49
C ALA A 284 -25.23 42.37 15.91
N PRO A 285 -24.35 41.45 16.26
CA PRO A 285 -24.21 40.91 17.62
C PRO A 285 -23.58 41.99 18.53
N VAL A 286 -24.45 42.81 19.15
CA VAL A 286 -24.05 44.00 19.98
C VAL A 286 -24.57 43.94 21.41
N GLY A 287 -25.18 42.85 21.83
CA GLY A 287 -25.68 42.68 23.20
C GLY A 287 -24.54 42.55 24.19
N LEU A 288 -24.28 43.59 25.00
CA LEU A 288 -23.26 43.58 26.03
C LEU A 288 -23.50 42.46 27.04
N GLY A 289 -22.49 41.62 27.30
CA GLY A 289 -22.60 40.46 28.17
C GLY A 289 -23.31 39.25 27.56
N GLN A 290 -23.77 39.32 26.30
CA GLN A 290 -24.41 38.21 25.59
C GLN A 290 -23.62 37.72 24.38
N ASN A 291 -23.48 38.60 23.36
CA ASN A 291 -22.83 38.20 22.10
C ASN A 291 -21.91 39.26 21.48
N ALA A 292 -21.67 40.37 22.21
CA ALA A 292 -20.77 41.41 21.76
C ALA A 292 -19.30 40.94 21.91
N VAL A 293 -18.53 40.95 20.82
CA VAL A 293 -17.12 40.64 20.79
C VAL A 293 -16.33 41.86 20.34
N ILE A 294 -15.30 42.24 21.11
CA ILE A 294 -14.43 43.36 20.77
C ILE A 294 -13.32 42.84 19.84
N GLY A 295 -13.30 43.38 18.62
CA GLY A 295 -12.30 43.01 17.60
C GLY A 295 -12.80 41.92 16.63
N ALA A 296 -11.87 41.50 15.75
CA ALA A 296 -12.14 40.55 14.67
C ALA A 296 -11.60 39.13 14.95
N LYS A 297 -11.10 38.90 16.17
CA LYS A 297 -10.49 37.61 16.57
C LYS A 297 -10.92 37.26 17.99
N VAL A 298 -11.07 35.95 18.24
CA VAL A 298 -11.38 35.37 19.54
C VAL A 298 -10.29 34.38 19.92
N TRP A 299 -9.91 34.41 21.20
CA TRP A 299 -8.97 33.40 21.72
C TRP A 299 -9.68 32.07 21.91
N ASP A 300 -9.23 31.05 21.19
CA ASP A 300 -9.79 29.71 21.22
C ASP A 300 -8.70 28.66 21.45
N CYS A 301 -9.05 27.57 22.12
CA CYS A 301 -8.19 26.41 22.30
C CYS A 301 -8.84 25.08 21.93
N GLN A 302 -10.12 25.10 21.49
CA GLN A 302 -10.88 23.86 21.26
C GLN A 302 -10.74 23.33 19.86
N THR A 303 -10.42 24.18 18.88
CA THR A 303 -10.42 23.84 17.46
C THR A 303 -9.04 23.51 16.91
N ARG A 304 -7.99 23.51 17.76
CA ARG A 304 -6.60 23.27 17.31
C ARG A 304 -5.86 22.28 18.21
N PHE A 305 -5.08 21.41 17.55
CA PHE A 305 -4.10 20.55 18.21
C PHE A 305 -2.74 20.64 17.48
N ARG A 306 -1.68 20.18 18.14
CA ARG A 306 -0.31 20.20 17.62
C ARG A 306 0.25 18.79 17.61
N ILE A 307 0.89 18.42 16.53
CA ILE A 307 1.67 17.18 16.40
C ILE A 307 3.14 17.54 16.53
N GLU A 308 3.79 17.11 17.60
CA GLU A 308 5.23 17.21 17.79
C GLU A 308 5.89 15.95 17.25
N ILE A 309 6.83 16.10 16.32
CA ILE A 309 7.53 14.98 15.67
C ILE A 309 9.03 15.12 15.93
N GLY A 310 9.60 14.12 16.60
CA GLY A 310 11.03 14.08 16.88
C GLY A 310 11.39 13.68 18.30
N PRO A 311 12.72 13.62 18.61
CA PRO A 311 13.83 14.18 17.82
C PRO A 311 14.07 13.44 16.50
N LEU A 312 14.40 14.19 15.44
CA LEU A 312 14.61 13.72 14.07
C LEU A 312 16.07 13.93 13.65
N THR A 313 16.57 13.06 12.77
CA THR A 313 17.78 13.35 11.99
C THR A 313 17.49 14.41 10.92
N LEU A 314 18.52 15.08 10.39
CA LEU A 314 18.36 16.10 9.35
C LEU A 314 17.69 15.57 8.09
N GLU A 315 17.98 14.31 7.73
CA GLU A 315 17.35 13.65 6.57
C GLU A 315 15.85 13.40 6.80
N GLN A 316 15.49 12.87 7.95
CA GLN A 316 14.10 12.68 8.35
C GLN A 316 13.35 14.01 8.41
N TYR A 317 13.97 15.04 9.01
CA TYR A 317 13.41 16.38 9.11
C TYR A 317 13.06 16.97 7.75
N LYS A 318 13.97 16.87 6.76
CA LYS A 318 13.75 17.34 5.39
C LYS A 318 12.55 16.66 4.70
N ARG A 319 12.26 15.41 5.01
CA ARG A 319 11.10 14.69 4.46
C ARG A 319 9.75 15.23 4.95
N PHE A 320 9.73 15.86 6.12
CA PHE A 320 8.54 16.50 6.68
C PHE A 320 8.38 17.97 6.30
N LEU A 321 9.32 18.56 5.57
CA LEU A 321 9.19 19.94 5.07
C LEU A 321 8.15 20.03 3.94
N PRO A 322 7.60 21.24 3.65
CA PRO A 322 6.70 21.46 2.54
C PRO A 322 7.27 20.95 1.23
N GLY A 323 6.48 20.13 0.52
CA GLY A 323 6.92 19.42 -0.70
C GLY A 323 7.52 18.03 -0.45
N GLY A 324 7.85 17.67 0.79
CA GLY A 324 8.32 16.33 1.14
C GLY A 324 7.23 15.27 1.13
N GLU A 325 7.63 14.02 0.89
CA GLU A 325 6.71 12.88 0.81
C GLU A 325 6.02 12.60 2.16
N SER A 326 6.77 12.70 3.26
CA SER A 326 6.24 12.47 4.61
C SER A 326 5.19 13.52 5.01
N MET A 327 5.34 14.76 4.55
CA MET A 327 4.36 15.82 4.81
C MET A 327 2.99 15.51 4.17
N ARG A 328 2.97 15.04 2.92
CA ARG A 328 1.72 14.62 2.24
C ARG A 328 1.06 13.48 2.99
N ARG A 329 1.82 12.45 3.34
CA ARG A 329 1.31 11.29 4.08
C ARG A 329 0.80 11.67 5.47
N LEU A 330 1.49 12.57 6.17
CA LEU A 330 1.05 13.07 7.48
C LEU A 330 -0.29 13.80 7.38
N ARG A 331 -0.42 14.69 6.39
CA ARG A 331 -1.66 15.42 6.14
C ARG A 331 -2.82 14.45 5.88
N ASP A 332 -2.61 13.48 5.01
CA ASP A 332 -3.64 12.50 4.65
C ASP A 332 -4.00 11.60 5.85
N TRP A 333 -3.04 11.22 6.69
CA TRP A 333 -3.32 10.50 7.94
C TRP A 333 -4.18 11.33 8.90
N VAL A 334 -3.84 12.60 9.09
CA VAL A 334 -4.61 13.50 9.95
C VAL A 334 -6.03 13.66 9.42
N LEU A 335 -6.21 13.91 8.12
CA LEU A 335 -7.52 14.03 7.50
C LEU A 335 -8.35 12.75 7.59
N ASN A 336 -7.74 11.59 7.41
CA ASN A 336 -8.42 10.30 7.52
C ASN A 336 -8.85 9.97 8.95
N TYR A 337 -8.10 10.43 9.96
CA TYR A 337 -8.36 10.13 11.36
C TYR A 337 -9.24 11.17 12.06
N VAL A 338 -8.95 12.45 11.87
CA VAL A 338 -9.62 13.56 12.56
C VAL A 338 -10.73 14.17 11.72
N GLY A 339 -10.61 14.12 10.38
CA GLY A 339 -11.50 14.83 9.46
C GLY A 339 -11.11 16.29 9.27
N TYR A 340 -12.09 17.14 8.95
CA TYR A 340 -11.91 18.56 8.65
C TYR A 340 -12.31 19.50 9.80
N GLU A 341 -12.74 18.96 10.91
CA GLU A 341 -13.31 19.74 12.01
C GLU A 341 -12.25 20.49 12.83
N LEU A 342 -11.07 19.90 12.96
CA LEU A 342 -9.98 20.46 13.76
C LEU A 342 -8.80 20.90 12.87
N SER A 343 -8.24 22.06 13.19
CA SER A 343 -6.99 22.50 12.57
C SER A 343 -5.80 21.86 13.24
N CYS A 344 -4.82 21.46 12.43
CA CYS A 344 -3.59 20.81 12.91
C CYS A 344 -2.36 21.63 12.56
N GLU A 345 -1.48 21.80 13.54
CA GLU A 345 -0.12 22.32 13.32
C GLU A 345 0.91 21.24 13.63
N MET A 346 1.97 21.20 12.85
CA MET A 346 3.11 20.31 13.00
C MET A 346 4.28 21.06 13.60
N HIS A 347 4.86 20.50 14.63
CA HIS A 347 6.05 20.99 15.31
C HIS A 347 7.20 19.99 15.10
N LEU A 348 8.21 20.38 14.34
CA LEU A 348 9.35 19.50 14.06
C LEU A 348 10.46 19.75 15.06
N VAL A 349 10.98 18.67 15.62
CA VAL A 349 12.09 18.68 16.58
C VAL A 349 13.30 18.04 15.91
N LEU A 350 14.35 18.83 15.62
CA LEU A 350 15.61 18.34 15.07
C LEU A 350 16.58 18.00 16.20
N GLU A 351 17.25 16.87 16.09
CA GLU A 351 18.27 16.41 17.04
C GLU A 351 19.39 17.46 17.14
N LYS A 352 19.89 17.69 18.35
CA LYS A 352 20.85 18.76 18.65
C LYS A 352 22.12 18.68 17.80
N ASP A 353 22.62 17.47 17.59
CA ASP A 353 23.89 17.21 16.89
C ASP A 353 23.73 17.27 15.35
N GLU A 354 22.48 17.27 14.87
CA GLU A 354 22.11 17.28 13.44
C GLU A 354 21.79 18.70 12.92
N VAL A 355 21.87 19.74 13.75
CA VAL A 355 21.59 21.12 13.34
C VAL A 355 22.70 21.65 12.45
N PRO A 356 22.45 21.92 11.15
CA PRO A 356 23.47 22.32 10.21
C PRO A 356 23.87 23.81 10.46
N PRO A 357 25.16 24.15 10.38
CA PRO A 357 25.60 25.53 10.38
C PRO A 357 25.14 26.22 9.09
N VAL A 358 24.64 27.46 9.22
CA VAL A 358 24.24 28.26 8.04
C VAL A 358 25.47 28.66 7.23
N LYS A 359 25.43 28.37 5.91
CA LYS A 359 26.41 28.85 4.93
C LYS A 359 25.68 29.61 3.82
N LEU A 360 25.87 30.91 3.75
CA LEU A 360 25.29 31.73 2.68
C LEU A 360 25.74 31.22 1.29
N GLY A 361 24.77 31.00 0.41
CA GLY A 361 25.00 30.53 -0.97
C GLY A 361 25.32 29.04 -1.15
N ALA A 362 25.37 28.25 -0.06
CA ALA A 362 25.75 26.84 -0.17
C ALA A 362 24.67 25.83 0.31
N ALA A 363 24.01 26.08 1.43
CA ALA A 363 23.02 25.14 1.97
C ALA A 363 22.11 25.85 2.98
N GLY A 364 20.84 25.40 3.01
CA GLY A 364 19.82 25.82 3.94
C GLY A 364 18.68 26.59 3.29
N ALA A 365 17.44 26.21 3.62
CA ALA A 365 16.24 26.95 3.25
C ALA A 365 15.90 27.93 4.36
N LEU A 366 15.74 29.22 4.02
CA LEU A 366 15.43 30.27 4.98
C LEU A 366 14.10 29.99 5.68
N GLY A 367 14.11 30.04 7.02
CA GLY A 367 12.94 29.76 7.84
C GLY A 367 12.60 28.27 8.03
N TRP A 368 13.34 27.34 7.39
CA TRP A 368 13.10 25.90 7.52
C TRP A 368 14.31 25.13 8.05
N THR A 369 15.49 25.32 7.42
CA THR A 369 16.72 24.59 7.77
C THR A 369 17.91 25.54 8.00
N SER A 370 17.62 26.78 8.38
CA SER A 370 18.67 27.80 8.63
C SER A 370 18.54 28.36 10.04
N TRP A 371 19.57 28.18 10.85
CA TRP A 371 19.68 28.73 12.20
C TRP A 371 20.82 29.76 12.26
N LEU A 372 20.52 31.02 12.58
CA LEU A 372 21.48 32.11 12.72
C LEU A 372 21.98 32.17 14.16
N GLY A 373 23.29 32.37 14.33
CA GLY A 373 23.93 32.56 15.63
C GLY A 373 24.42 31.29 16.32
N THR A 374 24.96 31.44 17.51
CA THR A 374 25.38 30.36 18.39
C THR A 374 24.18 29.86 19.18
N ARG A 375 23.83 28.61 18.99
CA ARG A 375 22.75 27.96 19.71
C ARG A 375 23.29 27.26 20.96
N PRO A 376 22.50 27.15 22.07
CA PRO A 376 22.87 26.29 23.17
C PRO A 376 23.09 24.86 22.66
N ALA A 377 24.31 24.33 22.91
CA ALA A 377 24.71 23.02 22.37
C ALA A 377 23.89 21.82 22.91
N ASP A 378 23.12 22.04 23.97
CA ASP A 378 22.47 20.97 24.73
C ASP A 378 20.96 20.81 24.42
N GLU A 379 20.35 21.69 23.61
CA GLU A 379 18.91 21.62 23.33
C GLU A 379 18.62 21.26 21.86
N PRO A 380 17.65 20.36 21.60
CA PRO A 380 17.17 20.08 20.24
C PRO A 380 16.53 21.33 19.61
N ALA A 381 16.54 21.43 18.28
CA ALA A 381 15.91 22.53 17.57
C ALA A 381 14.39 22.34 17.49
N LYS A 382 13.62 23.23 18.17
CA LYS A 382 12.15 23.18 18.26
C LYS A 382 11.45 24.42 17.70
N ASP A 383 12.08 25.10 16.76
CA ASP A 383 11.60 26.45 16.36
C ASP A 383 10.56 26.40 15.24
N LEU A 384 10.52 25.30 14.45
CA LEU A 384 9.68 25.22 13.27
C LEU A 384 8.29 24.69 13.60
N VAL A 385 7.30 25.54 13.36
CA VAL A 385 5.87 25.17 13.42
C VAL A 385 5.23 25.44 12.07
N LEU A 386 4.58 24.43 11.49
CA LEU A 386 3.93 24.49 10.18
C LEU A 386 2.46 24.11 10.29
N GLY A 387 1.57 24.83 9.59
CA GLY A 387 0.17 24.40 9.42
C GLY A 387 0.08 23.21 8.47
N ILE A 388 -0.73 22.22 8.81
CA ILE A 388 -0.97 21.03 7.98
C ILE A 388 -2.30 21.14 7.23
N THR A 389 -3.30 21.75 7.85
CA THR A 389 -4.67 21.92 7.33
C THR A 389 -4.95 23.36 6.98
#